data_b57e841d15f03cb8af4e932e13f88f97
#
_entry.id   b57e841d15f03cb8af4e932e13f88f97
#
_cell.length_a   1.000
_cell.length_b   1.000
_cell.length_c   1.000
_cell.angle_alpha   90.00
_cell.angle_beta   90.00
_cell.angle_gamma   90.00
#
_symmetry.space_group_name_H-M   'P 1'
#
loop_
_entity.id
_entity.type
_entity.pdbx_description
1 polymer ?
#
loop_
_entity_poly.entity_id
_entity_poly.type
_entity_poly.pdbx_seq_one_letter_code
_entity_poly.pdbx_strand_id
1 'polypeptide(L)'
;MESRKLRTYTPKERNMYLAGMFGQNMIYNIVATGLVSYYLQYVIYIPVAAIGVIVTVARVWDAINDPMMGTIVDRTKSKWGKCRPYLLFAPPIIGIITILCFVNGNYVEAQSSFQQGLIIAWAAISYILWGMSFTVGDIPLWGITSLMTEDQNQRSQLLGLARMAAGIGAIGVLVVQIAQVVSSMFTSKGYDLDTANKYGWLITVVILTVISTLLFELAGIGTRERVKSSEERRSMKENFKIMWTCKPFRQILISGILRSPIQLLMLVAMSFITYYYANGDFMNLFKDGINWMMLLNIAIIAIGVFAGQFIAMAVTPVLSKKFENKSIYNAYSIGGAIPFFLLIVAYFLADGNLTTIGWVIVAGVLLFFASFAMGGINVMQSVMIADCVDYEEYHTGIRPDGIFFSGQSFITKLAGGITALIQSAAYAAVGFSDKNIAVMNEALANGESFVTYNDGKYAMIMFFLISVPIAIGMILSAIPTLKYALSDKEHERILGELIKKRSEAEQIGSESENA
;
A
#
# COMPACT_ATOMS: atom_id res chain seq x y z
N MET A 1 -9.85 9.46 -43.51
CA MET A 1 -8.85 8.78 -42.66
C MET A 1 -9.61 7.94 -41.67
N GLU A 2 -9.63 6.63 -41.84
CA GLU A 2 -10.18 5.75 -40.81
C GLU A 2 -9.35 5.94 -39.55
N SER A 3 -9.99 6.29 -38.44
CA SER A 3 -9.30 6.42 -37.14
C SER A 3 -8.76 5.05 -36.76
N ARG A 4 -7.43 4.91 -36.70
CA ARG A 4 -6.77 3.69 -36.24
C ARG A 4 -7.37 3.29 -34.88
N LYS A 5 -7.89 2.08 -34.80
CA LYS A 5 -8.40 1.54 -33.55
C LYS A 5 -7.26 1.36 -32.56
N LEU A 6 -7.31 2.07 -31.42
CA LEU A 6 -6.29 1.99 -30.37
C LEU A 6 -6.17 0.55 -29.86
N ARG A 7 -4.93 0.09 -29.68
CA ARG A 7 -4.66 -1.24 -29.12
C ARG A 7 -4.89 -1.25 -27.62
N THR A 8 -5.67 -2.21 -27.15
CA THR A 8 -6.05 -2.32 -25.75
C THR A 8 -6.17 -3.77 -25.28
N TYR A 9 -6.22 -3.95 -23.96
CA TYR A 9 -6.36 -5.26 -23.34
C TYR A 9 -7.75 -5.88 -23.54
N THR A 10 -7.80 -7.20 -23.47
CA THR A 10 -9.06 -7.94 -23.43
C THR A 10 -9.62 -8.06 -22.00
N PRO A 11 -10.94 -8.33 -21.82
CA PRO A 11 -11.50 -8.57 -20.47
C PRO A 11 -10.79 -9.69 -19.69
N LYS A 12 -10.35 -10.75 -20.41
CA LYS A 12 -9.58 -11.85 -19.80
C LYS A 12 -8.24 -11.37 -19.24
N GLU A 13 -7.48 -10.61 -20.04
CA GLU A 13 -6.18 -10.05 -19.61
C GLU A 13 -6.35 -9.12 -18.40
N ARG A 14 -7.38 -8.26 -18.42
CA ARG A 14 -7.73 -7.40 -17.29
C ARG A 14 -8.00 -8.23 -16.03
N ASN A 15 -8.87 -9.23 -16.11
CA ASN A 15 -9.24 -10.04 -14.93
C ASN A 15 -8.05 -10.82 -14.38
N MET A 16 -7.18 -11.37 -15.24
CA MET A 16 -5.96 -12.06 -14.82
C MET A 16 -4.97 -11.09 -14.16
N TYR A 17 -4.83 -9.89 -14.70
CA TYR A 17 -4.04 -8.82 -14.08
C TYR A 17 -4.58 -8.44 -12.68
N LEU A 18 -5.90 -8.26 -12.54
CA LEU A 18 -6.52 -7.93 -11.26
C LEU A 18 -6.37 -9.05 -10.22
N ALA A 19 -6.46 -10.30 -10.64
CA ALA A 19 -6.16 -11.45 -9.78
C ALA A 19 -4.68 -11.42 -9.32
N GLY A 20 -3.76 -11.03 -10.21
CA GLY A 20 -2.36 -10.82 -9.87
C GLY A 20 -2.15 -9.71 -8.84
N MET A 21 -2.84 -8.57 -8.98
CA MET A 21 -2.82 -7.47 -8.01
C MET A 21 -3.34 -7.90 -6.63
N PHE A 22 -4.40 -8.69 -6.59
CA PHE A 22 -4.94 -9.27 -5.36
C PHE A 22 -3.90 -10.18 -4.69
N GLY A 23 -3.33 -11.15 -5.43
CA GLY A 23 -2.36 -12.11 -4.91
C GLY A 23 -1.08 -11.42 -4.39
N GLN A 24 -0.54 -10.46 -5.13
CA GLN A 24 0.64 -9.69 -4.73
C GLN A 24 0.40 -8.92 -3.41
N ASN A 25 -0.73 -8.24 -3.28
CA ASN A 25 -1.05 -7.51 -2.05
C ASN A 25 -1.37 -8.43 -0.87
N MET A 26 -1.92 -9.62 -1.12
CA MET A 26 -2.10 -10.63 -0.09
C MET A 26 -0.76 -11.11 0.46
N ILE A 27 0.25 -11.41 -0.38
CA ILE A 27 1.62 -11.74 0.05
C ILE A 27 2.23 -10.59 0.85
N TYR A 28 2.07 -9.34 0.39
CA TYR A 28 2.57 -8.17 1.10
C TYR A 28 2.04 -8.12 2.54
N ASN A 29 0.74 -8.30 2.73
CA ASN A 29 0.14 -8.21 4.06
C ASN A 29 0.44 -9.41 4.95
N ILE A 30 0.67 -10.61 4.40
CA ILE A 30 1.15 -11.77 5.15
C ILE A 30 2.48 -11.42 5.83
N VAL A 31 3.40 -10.74 5.14
CA VAL A 31 4.70 -10.36 5.72
C VAL A 31 4.61 -9.07 6.52
N ALA A 32 4.02 -8.01 5.98
CA ALA A 32 3.97 -6.71 6.66
C ALA A 32 3.22 -6.78 8.00
N THR A 33 2.12 -7.53 8.06
CA THR A 33 1.33 -7.69 9.28
C THR A 33 1.66 -8.98 10.01
N GLY A 34 1.66 -10.12 9.31
CA GLY A 34 1.86 -11.42 9.93
C GLY A 34 3.26 -11.58 10.52
N LEU A 35 4.30 -11.32 9.72
CA LEU A 35 5.69 -11.47 10.18
C LEU A 35 6.08 -10.34 11.14
N VAL A 36 6.06 -9.10 10.65
CA VAL A 36 6.67 -7.96 11.35
C VAL A 36 5.88 -7.53 12.57
N SER A 37 4.55 -7.45 12.45
CA SER A 37 3.72 -6.95 13.56
C SER A 37 3.33 -8.01 14.58
N TYR A 38 3.49 -9.29 14.27
CA TYR A 38 3.05 -10.36 15.17
C TYR A 38 4.07 -11.49 15.34
N TYR A 39 4.45 -12.21 14.29
CA TYR A 39 5.23 -13.45 14.39
C TYR A 39 6.58 -13.27 15.07
N LEU A 40 7.35 -12.25 14.67
CA LEU A 40 8.68 -11.99 15.25
C LEU A 40 8.64 -11.71 16.75
N GLN A 41 7.61 -10.99 17.22
CA GLN A 41 7.50 -10.57 18.62
C GLN A 41 6.79 -11.60 19.49
N TYR A 42 5.67 -12.17 19.04
CA TYR A 42 4.76 -12.94 19.87
C TYR A 42 4.85 -14.46 19.67
N VAL A 43 5.51 -14.93 18.61
CA VAL A 43 5.66 -16.36 18.33
C VAL A 43 7.10 -16.82 18.53
N ILE A 44 8.08 -16.05 18.07
CA ILE A 44 9.49 -16.39 18.23
C ILE A 44 10.23 -15.49 19.23
N TYR A 45 9.53 -14.53 19.83
CA TYR A 45 9.96 -13.68 20.95
C TYR A 45 11.24 -12.86 20.70
N ILE A 46 11.45 -12.37 19.47
CA ILE A 46 12.57 -11.45 19.19
C ILE A 46 12.29 -10.12 19.89
N PRO A 47 13.29 -9.52 20.57
CA PRO A 47 13.13 -8.22 21.22
C PRO A 47 12.65 -7.12 20.25
N VAL A 48 11.69 -6.29 20.67
CA VAL A 48 11.10 -5.21 19.86
C VAL A 48 12.15 -4.26 19.30
N ALA A 49 13.18 -3.95 20.08
CA ALA A 49 14.30 -3.12 19.64
C ALA A 49 15.05 -3.73 18.44
N ALA A 50 15.26 -5.06 18.43
CA ALA A 50 15.90 -5.75 17.31
C ALA A 50 14.98 -5.73 16.07
N ILE A 51 13.66 -5.94 16.24
CA ILE A 51 12.68 -5.83 15.15
C ILE A 51 12.71 -4.42 14.57
N GLY A 52 12.74 -3.38 15.41
CA GLY A 52 12.83 -1.99 14.98
C GLY A 52 14.07 -1.72 14.11
N VAL A 53 15.22 -2.25 14.50
CA VAL A 53 16.47 -2.15 13.71
C VAL A 53 16.33 -2.87 12.37
N ILE A 54 15.81 -4.11 12.37
CA ILE A 54 15.61 -4.91 11.14
C ILE A 54 14.73 -4.15 10.15
N VAL A 55 13.58 -3.63 10.60
CA VAL A 55 12.66 -2.89 9.75
C VAL A 55 13.29 -1.60 9.22
N THR A 56 14.02 -0.87 10.08
CA THR A 56 14.69 0.38 9.66
C THR A 56 15.74 0.11 8.59
N VAL A 57 16.60 -0.89 8.77
CA VAL A 57 17.62 -1.26 7.79
C VAL A 57 16.97 -1.68 6.47
N ALA A 58 15.90 -2.47 6.52
CA ALA A 58 15.16 -2.89 5.33
C ALA A 58 14.56 -1.68 4.59
N ARG A 59 13.99 -0.70 5.29
CA ARG A 59 13.45 0.53 4.67
C ARG A 59 14.51 1.39 3.99
N VAL A 60 15.69 1.52 4.61
CA VAL A 60 16.84 2.21 3.99
C VAL A 60 17.28 1.48 2.73
N TRP A 61 17.34 0.14 2.77
CA TRP A 61 17.68 -0.67 1.62
C TRP A 61 16.65 -0.53 0.49
N ASP A 62 15.36 -0.55 0.80
CA ASP A 62 14.27 -0.37 -0.16
C ASP A 62 14.40 0.96 -0.93
N ALA A 63 14.82 2.04 -0.27
CA ALA A 63 15.02 3.35 -0.90
C ALA A 63 16.07 3.32 -2.03
N ILE A 64 17.01 2.38 -1.97
CA ILE A 64 18.03 2.16 -3.01
C ILE A 64 17.55 1.11 -4.02
N ASN A 65 16.99 0.03 -3.53
CA ASN A 65 16.59 -1.14 -4.32
C ASN A 65 15.47 -0.81 -5.32
N ASP A 66 14.47 0.02 -4.93
CA ASP A 66 13.33 0.33 -5.80
C ASP A 66 13.73 1.07 -7.09
N PRO A 67 14.48 2.20 -7.06
CA PRO A 67 14.94 2.85 -8.26
C PRO A 67 15.92 1.99 -9.08
N MET A 68 16.72 1.16 -8.42
CA MET A 68 17.60 0.22 -9.09
C MET A 68 16.80 -0.80 -9.90
N MET A 69 15.76 -1.39 -9.30
CA MET A 69 14.89 -2.33 -9.99
C MET A 69 14.10 -1.67 -11.12
N GLY A 70 13.58 -0.44 -10.91
CA GLY A 70 12.95 0.34 -11.99
C GLY A 70 13.87 0.51 -13.20
N THR A 71 15.15 0.82 -12.95
CA THR A 71 16.16 0.93 -14.02
C THR A 71 16.42 -0.42 -14.71
N ILE A 72 16.46 -1.52 -13.98
CA ILE A 72 16.65 -2.87 -14.52
C ILE A 72 15.48 -3.23 -15.45
N VAL A 73 14.23 -2.97 -15.01
CA VAL A 73 13.04 -3.20 -15.82
C VAL A 73 13.08 -2.39 -17.11
N ASP A 74 13.41 -1.11 -17.04
CA ASP A 74 13.45 -0.24 -18.20
C ASP A 74 14.54 -0.65 -19.23
N ARG A 75 15.60 -1.30 -18.75
CA ARG A 75 16.69 -1.84 -19.60
C ARG A 75 16.42 -3.23 -20.15
N THR A 76 15.39 -3.90 -19.66
CA THR A 76 15.12 -5.29 -20.05
C THR A 76 14.56 -5.35 -21.46
N LYS A 77 15.22 -6.16 -22.30
CA LYS A 77 14.78 -6.51 -23.64
C LYS A 77 14.55 -8.02 -23.69
N SER A 78 13.29 -8.43 -23.81
CA SER A 78 12.95 -9.84 -23.94
C SER A 78 11.86 -10.04 -24.99
N LYS A 79 11.73 -11.28 -25.48
CA LYS A 79 10.66 -11.68 -26.40
C LYS A 79 9.25 -11.56 -25.80
N TRP A 80 9.16 -11.45 -24.47
CA TRP A 80 7.87 -11.30 -23.75
C TRP A 80 7.56 -9.83 -23.39
N GLY A 81 8.47 -8.90 -23.64
CA GLY A 81 8.40 -7.50 -23.22
C GLY A 81 9.42 -7.17 -22.13
N LYS A 82 9.26 -6.02 -21.45
CA LYS A 82 10.17 -5.57 -20.39
C LYS A 82 9.67 -5.88 -18.96
N CYS A 83 8.37 -5.79 -18.69
CA CYS A 83 7.76 -6.05 -17.38
C CYS A 83 7.37 -7.53 -17.20
N ARG A 84 6.82 -8.13 -18.25
CA ARG A 84 6.23 -9.47 -18.22
C ARG A 84 7.19 -10.58 -17.77
N PRO A 85 8.49 -10.62 -18.14
CA PRO A 85 9.41 -11.64 -17.64
C PRO A 85 9.47 -11.70 -16.10
N TYR A 86 9.49 -10.54 -15.46
CA TYR A 86 9.51 -10.44 -14.00
C TYR A 86 8.21 -10.96 -13.38
N LEU A 87 7.06 -10.66 -13.99
CA LEU A 87 5.77 -11.15 -13.54
C LEU A 87 5.59 -12.66 -13.72
N LEU A 88 6.38 -13.30 -14.60
CA LEU A 88 6.38 -14.74 -14.80
C LEU A 88 7.33 -15.49 -13.85
N PHE A 89 8.46 -14.88 -13.46
CA PHE A 89 9.48 -15.60 -12.72
C PHE A 89 9.66 -15.14 -11.28
N ALA A 90 9.27 -13.91 -10.93
CA ALA A 90 9.39 -13.42 -9.57
C ALA A 90 8.38 -14.02 -8.57
N PRO A 91 7.08 -14.24 -8.90
CA PRO A 91 6.10 -14.68 -7.91
C PRO A 91 6.46 -15.98 -7.20
N PRO A 92 6.94 -17.07 -7.86
CA PRO A 92 7.36 -18.29 -7.17
C PRO A 92 8.54 -18.05 -6.21
N ILE A 93 9.50 -17.21 -6.62
CA ILE A 93 10.66 -16.87 -5.78
C ILE A 93 10.23 -16.08 -4.55
N ILE A 94 9.35 -15.09 -4.73
CA ILE A 94 8.75 -14.30 -3.65
C ILE A 94 8.01 -15.21 -2.69
N GLY A 95 7.23 -16.18 -3.20
CA GLY A 95 6.49 -17.16 -2.40
C GLY A 95 7.42 -18.02 -1.54
N ILE A 96 8.49 -18.55 -2.12
CA ILE A 96 9.49 -19.34 -1.38
C ILE A 96 10.13 -18.51 -0.27
N ILE A 97 10.58 -17.29 -0.58
CA ILE A 97 11.21 -16.41 0.42
C ILE A 97 10.19 -15.99 1.49
N THR A 98 8.92 -15.78 1.14
CA THR A 98 7.85 -15.51 2.11
C THR A 98 7.74 -16.64 3.13
N ILE A 99 7.74 -17.89 2.70
CA ILE A 99 7.69 -19.06 3.59
C ILE A 99 8.96 -19.12 4.46
N LEU A 100 10.13 -18.88 3.88
CA LEU A 100 11.41 -18.88 4.62
C LEU A 100 11.46 -17.82 5.73
N CYS A 101 10.77 -16.69 5.60
CA CYS A 101 10.66 -15.69 6.66
C CYS A 101 9.99 -16.23 7.94
N PHE A 102 9.14 -17.24 7.81
CA PHE A 102 8.41 -17.86 8.94
C PHE A 102 9.04 -19.16 9.42
N VAL A 103 10.18 -19.55 8.87
CA VAL A 103 10.99 -20.69 9.33
C VAL A 103 12.12 -20.16 10.19
N ASN A 104 11.89 -20.01 11.50
CA ASN A 104 12.88 -19.50 12.44
C ASN A 104 12.80 -20.23 13.79
N GLY A 105 13.89 -20.13 14.58
CA GLY A 105 13.94 -20.65 15.96
C GLY A 105 13.28 -19.71 16.96
N ASN A 106 12.92 -20.25 18.13
CA ASN A 106 12.41 -19.45 19.26
C ASN A 106 13.61 -18.77 19.96
N TYR A 107 13.54 -17.44 20.12
CA TYR A 107 14.62 -16.64 20.71
C TYR A 107 14.84 -16.95 22.20
N VAL A 108 13.74 -17.22 22.94
CA VAL A 108 13.82 -17.50 24.39
C VAL A 108 14.34 -18.90 24.66
N GLU A 109 14.10 -19.88 23.79
CA GLU A 109 14.58 -21.25 23.91
C GLU A 109 16.07 -21.41 23.50
N ALA A 110 16.67 -20.37 22.93
CA ALA A 110 18.06 -20.41 22.49
C ALA A 110 19.02 -20.62 23.66
N GLN A 111 19.88 -21.64 23.55
CA GLN A 111 20.80 -22.07 24.61
C GLN A 111 22.02 -21.16 24.78
N SER A 112 22.25 -20.23 23.86
CA SER A 112 23.40 -19.33 23.91
C SER A 112 23.11 -17.99 23.23
N SER A 113 23.85 -16.94 23.61
CA SER A 113 23.78 -15.63 22.94
C SER A 113 24.13 -15.71 21.44
N PHE A 114 24.95 -16.68 21.06
CA PHE A 114 25.29 -16.94 19.66
C PHE A 114 24.05 -17.43 18.87
N GLN A 115 23.29 -18.38 19.43
CA GLN A 115 22.04 -18.85 18.81
C GLN A 115 20.99 -17.75 18.73
N GLN A 116 20.88 -16.93 19.78
CA GLN A 116 20.01 -15.73 19.75
C GLN A 116 20.41 -14.79 18.61
N GLY A 117 21.72 -14.56 18.44
CA GLY A 117 22.25 -13.77 17.33
C GLY A 117 21.92 -14.36 15.96
N LEU A 118 22.00 -15.68 15.80
CA LEU A 118 21.63 -16.36 14.55
C LEU A 118 20.14 -16.23 14.22
N ILE A 119 19.26 -16.31 15.22
CA ILE A 119 17.81 -16.14 15.06
C ILE A 119 17.48 -14.72 14.57
N ILE A 120 18.08 -13.70 15.19
CA ILE A 120 17.92 -12.30 14.75
C ILE A 120 18.49 -12.10 13.34
N ALA A 121 19.70 -12.65 13.08
CA ALA A 121 20.33 -12.53 11.76
C ALA A 121 19.49 -13.19 10.67
N TRP A 122 18.92 -14.37 10.92
CA TRP A 122 18.02 -15.04 9.98
C TRP A 122 16.76 -14.20 9.71
N ALA A 123 16.12 -13.66 10.75
CA ALA A 123 14.96 -12.78 10.60
C ALA A 123 15.30 -11.53 9.75
N ALA A 124 16.48 -10.93 10.00
CA ALA A 124 16.93 -9.77 9.24
C ALA A 124 17.22 -10.11 7.76
N ILE A 125 17.99 -11.17 7.51
CA ILE A 125 18.39 -11.57 6.16
C ILE A 125 17.15 -11.99 5.34
N SER A 126 16.30 -12.83 5.91
CA SER A 126 15.10 -13.31 5.20
C SER A 126 14.13 -12.15 4.89
N TYR A 127 13.94 -11.21 5.82
CA TYR A 127 13.07 -10.05 5.59
C TYR A 127 13.65 -9.08 4.55
N ILE A 128 14.95 -8.81 4.56
CA ILE A 128 15.61 -7.98 3.55
C ILE A 128 15.55 -8.65 2.18
N LEU A 129 15.85 -9.96 2.09
CA LEU A 129 15.74 -10.73 0.84
C LEU A 129 14.30 -10.74 0.32
N TRP A 130 13.32 -10.83 1.23
CA TRP A 130 11.92 -10.73 0.86
C TRP A 130 11.62 -9.37 0.24
N GLY A 131 12.00 -8.25 0.87
CA GLY A 131 11.82 -6.91 0.32
C GLY A 131 12.45 -6.75 -1.06
N MET A 132 13.68 -7.25 -1.25
CA MET A 132 14.36 -7.23 -2.55
C MET A 132 13.59 -8.01 -3.61
N SER A 133 13.20 -9.25 -3.32
CA SER A 133 12.46 -10.10 -4.26
C SER A 133 11.06 -9.54 -4.54
N PHE A 134 10.38 -9.00 -3.53
CA PHE A 134 9.06 -8.38 -3.66
C PHE A 134 9.10 -7.20 -4.65
N THR A 135 10.10 -6.33 -4.56
CA THR A 135 10.29 -5.20 -5.47
C THR A 135 10.46 -5.65 -6.93
N VAL A 136 11.08 -6.83 -7.16
CA VAL A 136 11.24 -7.42 -8.51
C VAL A 136 9.89 -7.73 -9.17
N GLY A 137 8.88 -8.07 -8.38
CA GLY A 137 7.51 -8.29 -8.87
C GLY A 137 6.64 -7.04 -8.85
N ASP A 138 6.73 -6.22 -7.80
CA ASP A 138 5.86 -5.07 -7.57
C ASP A 138 6.02 -3.97 -8.63
N ILE A 139 7.24 -3.54 -8.92
CA ILE A 139 7.50 -2.46 -9.89
C ILE A 139 6.99 -2.82 -11.30
N PRO A 140 7.30 -4.00 -11.86
CA PRO A 140 6.76 -4.39 -13.15
C PRO A 140 5.24 -4.56 -13.16
N LEU A 141 4.63 -4.98 -12.03
CA LEU A 141 3.19 -5.16 -11.92
C LEU A 141 2.43 -3.83 -12.07
N TRP A 142 2.95 -2.76 -11.49
CA TRP A 142 2.40 -1.42 -11.70
C TRP A 142 2.79 -0.87 -13.07
N GLY A 143 4.04 -1.03 -13.49
CA GLY A 143 4.56 -0.51 -14.76
C GLY A 143 3.86 -1.08 -16.00
N ILE A 144 3.42 -2.35 -15.96
CA ILE A 144 2.78 -2.97 -17.12
C ILE A 144 1.47 -2.30 -17.53
N THR A 145 0.81 -1.58 -16.63
CA THR A 145 -0.45 -0.88 -16.92
C THR A 145 -0.32 0.13 -18.06
N SER A 146 0.81 0.83 -18.11
CA SER A 146 1.12 1.79 -19.16
C SER A 146 1.47 1.14 -20.51
N LEU A 147 1.77 -0.15 -20.50
CA LEU A 147 2.16 -0.94 -21.68
C LEU A 147 0.99 -1.79 -22.23
N MET A 148 -0.06 -2.03 -21.44
CA MET A 148 -1.19 -2.88 -21.82
C MET A 148 -2.17 -2.19 -22.78
N THR A 149 -2.24 -0.84 -22.75
CA THR A 149 -3.22 -0.09 -23.55
C THR A 149 -2.68 1.26 -24.00
N GLU A 150 -3.05 1.65 -25.22
CA GLU A 150 -2.83 2.98 -25.81
C GLU A 150 -3.96 3.96 -25.41
N ASP A 151 -5.09 3.48 -24.90
CA ASP A 151 -6.27 4.27 -24.53
C ASP A 151 -6.16 4.76 -23.07
N GLN A 152 -6.12 6.08 -22.89
CA GLN A 152 -6.01 6.73 -21.58
C GLN A 152 -7.21 6.41 -20.66
N ASN A 153 -8.43 6.38 -21.19
CA ASN A 153 -9.60 6.07 -20.39
C ASN A 153 -9.57 4.63 -19.88
N GLN A 154 -9.16 3.68 -20.72
CA GLN A 154 -9.02 2.29 -20.31
C GLN A 154 -7.87 2.09 -19.34
N ARG A 155 -6.77 2.87 -19.48
CA ARG A 155 -5.67 2.88 -18.50
C ARG A 155 -6.15 3.36 -17.14
N SER A 156 -6.89 4.46 -17.08
CA SER A 156 -7.46 5.00 -15.84
C SER A 156 -8.42 4.00 -15.17
N GLN A 157 -9.29 3.34 -15.96
CA GLN A 157 -10.15 2.27 -15.46
C GLN A 157 -9.37 1.10 -14.89
N LEU A 158 -8.34 0.65 -15.61
CA LEU A 158 -7.48 -0.47 -15.17
C LEU A 158 -6.78 -0.15 -13.86
N LEU A 159 -6.24 1.06 -13.71
CA LEU A 159 -5.57 1.52 -12.50
C LEU A 159 -6.54 1.65 -11.32
N GLY A 160 -7.77 2.13 -11.56
CA GLY A 160 -8.81 2.16 -10.53
C GLY A 160 -9.18 0.76 -10.03
N LEU A 161 -9.43 -0.19 -10.96
CA LEU A 161 -9.71 -1.59 -10.64
C LEU A 161 -8.51 -2.27 -9.97
N ALA A 162 -7.28 -1.95 -10.40
CA ALA A 162 -6.05 -2.46 -9.80
C ALA A 162 -5.93 -2.04 -8.32
N ARG A 163 -6.24 -0.78 -8.00
CA ARG A 163 -6.28 -0.29 -6.62
C ARG A 163 -7.34 -0.98 -5.79
N MET A 164 -8.52 -1.23 -6.35
CA MET A 164 -9.56 -2.01 -5.67
C MET A 164 -9.09 -3.45 -5.40
N ALA A 165 -8.54 -4.13 -6.40
CA ALA A 165 -8.03 -5.50 -6.25
C ALA A 165 -6.92 -5.58 -5.21
N ALA A 166 -5.98 -4.61 -5.20
CA ALA A 166 -4.94 -4.49 -4.19
C ALA A 166 -5.53 -4.27 -2.79
N GLY A 167 -6.54 -3.40 -2.66
CA GLY A 167 -7.25 -3.16 -1.40
C GLY A 167 -7.96 -4.41 -0.86
N ILE A 168 -8.62 -5.19 -1.73
CA ILE A 168 -9.22 -6.47 -1.34
C ILE A 168 -8.13 -7.49 -0.97
N GLY A 169 -6.97 -7.47 -1.65
CA GLY A 169 -5.80 -8.29 -1.34
C GLY A 169 -5.25 -8.05 0.07
N ALA A 170 -5.54 -6.89 0.68
CA ALA A 170 -5.20 -6.62 2.07
C ALA A 170 -5.86 -7.60 3.07
N ILE A 171 -6.80 -8.45 2.64
CA ILE A 171 -7.32 -9.59 3.43
C ILE A 171 -6.21 -10.52 3.94
N GLY A 172 -5.01 -10.47 3.33
CA GLY A 172 -3.80 -11.14 3.85
C GLY A 172 -3.46 -10.81 5.29
N VAL A 173 -3.96 -9.69 5.84
CA VAL A 173 -3.86 -9.33 7.26
C VAL A 173 -4.46 -10.37 8.19
N LEU A 174 -5.47 -11.12 7.72
CA LEU A 174 -6.12 -12.19 8.48
C LEU A 174 -5.23 -13.42 8.74
N VAL A 175 -4.01 -13.43 8.21
CA VAL A 175 -3.02 -14.49 8.47
C VAL A 175 -2.83 -14.72 9.97
N VAL A 176 -2.86 -13.66 10.78
CA VAL A 176 -2.70 -13.75 12.24
C VAL A 176 -3.83 -14.56 12.86
N GLN A 177 -5.08 -14.21 12.54
CA GLN A 177 -6.28 -14.86 13.09
C GLN A 177 -6.38 -16.31 12.64
N ILE A 178 -6.11 -16.57 11.34
CA ILE A 178 -6.13 -17.93 10.80
C ILE A 178 -5.04 -18.78 11.44
N ALA A 179 -3.82 -18.25 11.61
CA ALA A 179 -2.72 -18.96 12.25
C ALA A 179 -3.05 -19.30 13.72
N GLN A 180 -3.68 -18.39 14.46
CA GLN A 180 -4.11 -18.65 15.85
C GLN A 180 -5.16 -19.76 15.92
N VAL A 181 -6.16 -19.75 15.01
CA VAL A 181 -7.16 -20.82 14.92
C VAL A 181 -6.50 -22.16 14.61
N VAL A 182 -5.58 -22.20 13.64
CA VAL A 182 -4.85 -23.44 13.30
C VAL A 182 -3.97 -23.89 14.47
N SER A 183 -3.28 -22.97 15.16
CA SER A 183 -2.50 -23.29 16.36
C SER A 183 -3.36 -23.90 17.47
N SER A 184 -4.57 -23.37 17.71
CA SER A 184 -5.49 -23.91 18.72
C SER A 184 -5.95 -25.32 18.42
N MET A 185 -6.02 -25.71 17.13
CA MET A 185 -6.33 -27.10 16.74
C MET A 185 -5.20 -28.08 17.10
N PHE A 186 -3.94 -27.61 17.16
CA PHE A 186 -2.80 -28.43 17.60
C PHE A 186 -2.75 -28.52 19.13
N THR A 187 -3.00 -27.44 19.86
CA THR A 187 -3.08 -27.48 21.33
C THR A 187 -4.20 -28.40 21.80
N SER A 188 -5.37 -28.42 21.13
CA SER A 188 -6.45 -29.34 21.44
C SER A 188 -6.11 -30.82 21.21
N LYS A 189 -5.07 -31.12 20.41
CA LYS A 189 -4.52 -32.46 20.19
C LYS A 189 -3.38 -32.83 21.16
N GLY A 190 -3.08 -31.96 22.14
CA GLY A 190 -2.07 -32.22 23.17
C GLY A 190 -0.65 -31.75 22.85
N TYR A 191 -0.46 -30.98 21.76
CA TYR A 191 0.83 -30.34 21.50
C TYR A 191 1.06 -29.19 22.49
N ASP A 192 2.32 -28.96 22.88
CA ASP A 192 2.70 -27.78 23.65
C ASP A 192 2.48 -26.50 22.84
N LEU A 193 2.32 -25.37 23.52
CA LEU A 193 1.94 -24.10 22.90
C LEU A 193 2.91 -23.63 21.82
N ASP A 194 4.23 -23.77 22.06
CA ASP A 194 5.26 -23.33 21.12
C ASP A 194 5.28 -24.17 19.84
N THR A 195 5.18 -25.49 19.98
CA THR A 195 5.09 -26.42 18.85
C THR A 195 3.78 -26.18 18.07
N ALA A 196 2.67 -26.00 18.78
CA ALA A 196 1.37 -25.70 18.17
C ALA A 196 1.40 -24.38 17.38
N ASN A 197 2.03 -23.34 17.93
CA ASN A 197 2.21 -22.06 17.25
C ASN A 197 3.11 -22.21 16.01
N LYS A 198 4.25 -22.87 16.12
CA LYS A 198 5.15 -23.11 14.97
C LYS A 198 4.43 -23.80 13.80
N TYR A 199 3.71 -24.89 14.09
CA TYR A 199 2.94 -25.61 13.06
C TYR A 199 1.75 -24.79 12.52
N GLY A 200 1.00 -24.13 13.41
CA GLY A 200 -0.15 -23.33 13.02
C GLY A 200 0.23 -22.18 12.09
N TRP A 201 1.30 -21.47 12.43
CA TRP A 201 1.83 -20.40 11.58
C TRP A 201 2.39 -20.92 10.26
N LEU A 202 3.24 -21.95 10.29
CA LEU A 202 3.86 -22.49 9.08
C LEU A 202 2.81 -23.00 8.09
N ILE A 203 1.83 -23.79 8.54
CA ILE A 203 0.77 -24.32 7.69
C ILE A 203 -0.05 -23.19 7.09
N THR A 204 -0.47 -22.21 7.92
CA THR A 204 -1.27 -21.07 7.46
C THR A 204 -0.51 -20.26 6.40
N VAL A 205 0.75 -19.92 6.68
CA VAL A 205 1.59 -19.15 5.75
C VAL A 205 1.82 -19.90 4.46
N VAL A 206 2.11 -21.21 4.51
CA VAL A 206 2.30 -22.02 3.29
C VAL A 206 1.05 -22.00 2.42
N ILE A 207 -0.13 -22.28 3.00
CA ILE A 207 -1.38 -22.32 2.25
C ILE A 207 -1.70 -20.96 1.62
N LEU A 208 -1.67 -19.89 2.44
CA LEU A 208 -1.99 -18.55 1.96
C LEU A 208 -0.96 -18.05 0.93
N THR A 209 0.33 -18.34 1.13
CA THR A 209 1.38 -17.95 0.19
C THR A 209 1.26 -18.69 -1.14
N VAL A 210 0.96 -19.99 -1.13
CA VAL A 210 0.74 -20.76 -2.38
C VAL A 210 -0.44 -20.18 -3.15
N ILE A 211 -1.59 -19.94 -2.50
CA ILE A 211 -2.76 -19.33 -3.14
C ILE A 211 -2.40 -17.96 -3.73
N SER A 212 -1.75 -17.12 -2.93
CA SER A 212 -1.36 -15.77 -3.35
C SER A 212 -0.37 -15.77 -4.51
N THR A 213 0.60 -16.70 -4.50
CA THR A 213 1.60 -16.85 -5.55
C THR A 213 0.95 -17.28 -6.86
N LEU A 214 0.05 -18.27 -6.82
CA LEU A 214 -0.70 -18.72 -8.00
C LEU A 214 -1.55 -17.59 -8.60
N LEU A 215 -2.19 -16.78 -7.76
CA LEU A 215 -2.93 -15.61 -8.22
C LEU A 215 -1.99 -14.54 -8.80
N PHE A 216 -0.85 -14.29 -8.17
CA PHE A 216 0.12 -13.31 -8.67
C PHE A 216 0.68 -13.72 -10.04
N GLU A 217 0.96 -15.01 -10.24
CA GLU A 217 1.45 -15.57 -11.51
C GLU A 217 0.50 -15.28 -12.68
N LEU A 218 -0.83 -15.21 -12.42
CA LEU A 218 -1.82 -14.89 -13.45
C LEU A 218 -1.55 -13.54 -14.13
N ALA A 219 -0.96 -12.56 -13.44
CA ALA A 219 -0.58 -11.30 -14.07
C ALA A 219 0.48 -11.51 -15.16
N GLY A 220 1.49 -12.34 -14.91
CA GLY A 220 2.53 -12.66 -15.90
C GLY A 220 2.01 -13.46 -17.07
N ILE A 221 1.17 -14.47 -16.79
CA ILE A 221 0.58 -15.36 -17.82
C ILE A 221 -0.42 -14.59 -18.70
N GLY A 222 -1.29 -13.79 -18.09
CA GLY A 222 -2.45 -13.19 -18.74
C GLY A 222 -2.17 -11.88 -19.48
N THR A 223 -1.18 -11.11 -19.05
CA THR A 223 -0.95 -9.77 -19.63
C THR A 223 -0.10 -9.79 -20.90
N ARG A 224 -0.30 -8.79 -21.74
CA ARG A 224 0.51 -8.56 -22.95
C ARG A 224 0.88 -7.09 -23.06
N GLU A 225 2.15 -6.83 -23.36
CA GLU A 225 2.66 -5.50 -23.67
C GLU A 225 2.36 -5.14 -25.12
N ARG A 226 1.65 -4.04 -25.35
CA ARG A 226 1.23 -3.53 -26.67
C ARG A 226 1.93 -2.27 -27.06
N VAL A 227 2.38 -1.50 -26.09
CA VAL A 227 3.15 -0.29 -26.30
C VAL A 227 4.64 -0.66 -26.32
N LYS A 228 5.30 -0.50 -27.47
CA LYS A 228 6.73 -0.79 -27.60
C LYS A 228 7.55 0.25 -26.83
N SER A 229 8.56 -0.19 -26.09
CA SER A 229 9.53 0.68 -25.43
C SER A 229 10.60 1.15 -26.43
N SER A 230 11.15 2.35 -26.21
CA SER A 230 12.29 2.86 -26.98
C SER A 230 13.54 1.98 -26.79
N GLU A 231 14.43 1.96 -27.79
CA GLU A 231 15.63 1.11 -27.75
C GLU A 231 16.80 1.69 -26.95
N GLU A 232 16.80 2.98 -26.65
CA GLU A 232 17.89 3.66 -25.96
C GLU A 232 17.95 3.32 -24.48
N ARG A 233 19.18 3.13 -23.97
CA ARG A 233 19.47 2.74 -22.59
C ARG A 233 20.03 3.93 -21.82
N ARG A 234 19.36 4.32 -20.74
CA ARG A 234 19.88 5.30 -19.79
C ARG A 234 20.68 4.64 -18.66
N SER A 235 21.64 5.37 -18.13
CA SER A 235 22.37 4.97 -16.92
C SER A 235 21.46 5.14 -15.69
N MET A 236 21.78 4.45 -14.56
CA MET A 236 21.05 4.65 -13.31
C MET A 236 21.07 6.12 -12.86
N LYS A 237 22.21 6.79 -12.99
CA LYS A 237 22.35 8.21 -12.63
C LYS A 237 21.44 9.12 -13.47
N GLU A 238 21.28 8.84 -14.74
CA GLU A 238 20.35 9.56 -15.63
C GLU A 238 18.89 9.30 -15.25
N ASN A 239 18.54 8.06 -14.93
CA ASN A 239 17.20 7.70 -14.48
C ASN A 239 16.82 8.40 -13.17
N PHE A 240 17.72 8.46 -12.19
CA PHE A 240 17.51 9.27 -10.99
C PHE A 240 17.36 10.77 -11.30
N LYS A 241 18.17 11.28 -12.25
CA LYS A 241 18.08 12.67 -12.66
C LYS A 241 16.70 12.99 -13.25
N ILE A 242 16.12 12.09 -14.05
CA ILE A 242 14.80 12.27 -14.67
C ILE A 242 13.70 12.45 -13.62
N MET A 243 13.72 11.71 -12.53
CA MET A 243 12.72 11.85 -11.45
C MET A 243 12.63 13.31 -10.95
N TRP A 244 13.73 14.05 -10.98
CA TRP A 244 13.80 15.45 -10.56
C TRP A 244 13.69 16.45 -11.71
N THR A 245 14.12 16.11 -12.91
CA THR A 245 14.08 17.00 -14.09
C THR A 245 12.73 16.97 -14.78
N CYS A 246 12.01 15.83 -14.82
CA CYS A 246 10.66 15.76 -15.33
C CYS A 246 9.73 16.56 -14.42
N LYS A 247 9.36 17.75 -14.86
CA LYS A 247 8.60 18.72 -14.03
C LYS A 247 7.26 18.18 -13.54
N PRO A 248 6.38 17.57 -14.39
CA PRO A 248 5.11 17.04 -13.90
C PRO A 248 5.31 15.90 -12.89
N PHE A 249 6.27 15.00 -13.12
CA PHE A 249 6.56 13.91 -12.19
C PHE A 249 7.07 14.41 -10.83
N ARG A 250 7.99 15.38 -10.83
CA ARG A 250 8.49 16.02 -9.60
C ARG A 250 7.36 16.65 -8.78
N GLN A 251 6.37 17.28 -9.45
CA GLN A 251 5.22 17.87 -8.76
C GLN A 251 4.37 16.79 -8.05
N ILE A 252 4.15 15.62 -8.68
CA ILE A 252 3.46 14.50 -8.07
C ILE A 252 4.27 13.92 -6.92
N LEU A 253 5.59 13.81 -7.07
CA LEU A 253 6.50 13.27 -6.07
C LEU A 253 6.48 14.12 -4.79
N ILE A 254 6.63 15.44 -4.92
CA ILE A 254 6.55 16.39 -3.79
C ILE A 254 5.15 16.36 -3.16
N SER A 255 4.09 16.35 -3.96
CA SER A 255 2.72 16.23 -3.49
C SER A 255 2.49 14.96 -2.66
N GLY A 256 3.01 13.81 -3.12
CA GLY A 256 2.92 12.54 -2.40
C GLY A 256 3.66 12.57 -1.06
N ILE A 257 4.85 13.20 -1.01
CA ILE A 257 5.62 13.38 0.24
C ILE A 257 4.88 14.28 1.23
N LEU A 258 4.34 15.41 0.77
CA LEU A 258 3.58 16.32 1.64
C LEU A 258 2.31 15.68 2.20
N ARG A 259 1.73 14.71 1.46
CA ARG A 259 0.56 13.94 1.89
C ARG A 259 0.92 12.77 2.83
N SER A 260 2.16 12.55 3.17
CA SER A 260 2.59 11.42 4.03
C SER A 260 1.69 11.18 5.24
N PRO A 261 1.22 12.23 5.99
CA PRO A 261 0.40 12.02 7.18
C PRO A 261 -0.90 11.21 6.96
N ILE A 262 -1.35 11.07 5.71
CA ILE A 262 -2.55 10.26 5.38
C ILE A 262 -2.42 8.80 5.83
N GLN A 263 -1.20 8.28 5.90
CA GLN A 263 -0.95 6.91 6.37
C GLN A 263 -1.18 6.75 7.88
N LEU A 264 -1.28 7.85 8.66
CA LEU A 264 -1.64 7.80 10.08
C LEU A 264 -2.99 7.12 10.30
N LEU A 265 -3.94 7.29 9.37
CA LEU A 265 -5.24 6.64 9.50
C LEU A 265 -5.10 5.12 9.64
N MET A 266 -4.25 4.48 8.84
CA MET A 266 -4.02 3.02 8.91
C MET A 266 -3.08 2.63 10.05
N LEU A 267 -2.06 3.44 10.32
CA LEU A 267 -1.08 3.16 11.36
C LEU A 267 -1.70 3.23 12.77
N VAL A 268 -2.62 4.16 12.99
CA VAL A 268 -3.32 4.36 14.28
C VAL A 268 -4.59 3.50 14.37
N ALA A 269 -5.14 3.02 13.25
CA ALA A 269 -6.45 2.36 13.21
C ALA A 269 -6.60 1.20 14.18
N MET A 270 -5.61 0.30 14.26
CA MET A 270 -5.68 -0.86 15.17
C MET A 270 -5.66 -0.45 16.63
N SER A 271 -4.77 0.47 17.02
CA SER A 271 -4.75 1.02 18.37
C SER A 271 -6.03 1.77 18.69
N PHE A 272 -6.57 2.51 17.72
CA PHE A 272 -7.83 3.24 17.87
C PHE A 272 -9.03 2.29 18.10
N ILE A 273 -9.15 1.23 17.33
CA ILE A 273 -10.22 0.23 17.49
C ILE A 273 -10.06 -0.49 18.83
N THR A 274 -8.84 -0.96 19.16
CA THR A 274 -8.57 -1.73 20.36
C THR A 274 -8.79 -0.91 21.63
N TYR A 275 -8.26 0.28 21.70
CA TYR A 275 -8.34 1.08 22.94
C TYR A 275 -9.62 1.91 23.01
N TYR A 276 -9.98 2.62 21.95
CA TYR A 276 -11.10 3.57 22.03
C TYR A 276 -12.46 2.88 21.99
N TYR A 277 -12.65 1.87 21.12
CA TYR A 277 -13.93 1.16 20.99
C TYR A 277 -14.00 -0.14 21.79
N ALA A 278 -12.89 -0.87 21.96
CA ALA A 278 -12.86 -2.14 22.66
C ALA A 278 -12.26 -2.06 24.08
N ASN A 279 -12.00 -0.84 24.59
CA ASN A 279 -11.50 -0.57 25.93
C ASN A 279 -10.29 -1.43 26.34
N GLY A 280 -9.27 -1.46 25.45
CA GLY A 280 -7.97 -2.10 25.70
C GLY A 280 -7.88 -3.57 25.29
N ASP A 281 -8.97 -4.29 25.18
CA ASP A 281 -8.96 -5.70 24.75
C ASP A 281 -10.11 -5.98 23.77
N PHE A 282 -9.74 -6.38 22.55
CA PHE A 282 -10.72 -6.76 21.53
C PHE A 282 -11.57 -7.97 21.94
N MET A 283 -11.07 -8.81 22.85
CA MET A 283 -11.83 -9.93 23.42
C MET A 283 -13.01 -9.47 24.29
N ASN A 284 -13.05 -8.21 24.73
CA ASN A 284 -14.22 -7.63 25.40
C ASN A 284 -15.49 -7.68 24.54
N LEU A 285 -15.33 -7.84 23.21
CA LEU A 285 -16.45 -8.12 22.31
C LEU A 285 -17.18 -9.43 22.64
N PHE A 286 -16.50 -10.41 23.24
CA PHE A 286 -16.98 -11.79 23.42
C PHE A 286 -17.00 -12.26 24.87
N LYS A 287 -16.53 -11.45 25.84
CA LYS A 287 -16.28 -11.85 27.24
C LYS A 287 -17.52 -12.33 27.96
N ASP A 288 -18.66 -11.65 27.75
CA ASP A 288 -19.97 -11.98 28.38
C ASP A 288 -21.06 -12.28 27.34
N GLY A 289 -20.65 -12.87 26.20
CA GLY A 289 -21.45 -12.97 24.98
C GLY A 289 -21.08 -11.88 24.00
N ILE A 290 -21.75 -11.85 22.84
CA ILE A 290 -21.42 -10.85 21.80
C ILE A 290 -21.90 -9.46 22.24
N ASN A 291 -20.97 -8.54 22.43
CA ASN A 291 -21.30 -7.13 22.66
C ASN A 291 -21.71 -6.46 21.34
N TRP A 292 -23.00 -6.57 21.00
CA TRP A 292 -23.53 -6.06 19.73
C TRP A 292 -23.34 -4.57 19.53
N MET A 293 -23.38 -3.76 20.60
CA MET A 293 -23.19 -2.31 20.50
C MET A 293 -21.74 -1.97 20.09
N MET A 294 -20.76 -2.62 20.74
CA MET A 294 -19.34 -2.44 20.40
C MET A 294 -19.05 -2.92 18.97
N LEU A 295 -19.58 -4.08 18.58
CA LEU A 295 -19.45 -4.61 17.23
C LEU A 295 -20.07 -3.65 16.20
N LEU A 296 -21.24 -3.09 16.48
CA LEU A 296 -21.90 -2.13 15.61
C LEU A 296 -21.08 -0.85 15.45
N ASN A 297 -20.53 -0.32 16.54
CA ASN A 297 -19.68 0.87 16.52
C ASN A 297 -18.44 0.65 15.61
N ILE A 298 -17.74 -0.47 15.82
CA ILE A 298 -16.57 -0.84 14.99
C ILE A 298 -16.99 -1.03 13.53
N ALA A 299 -18.11 -1.72 13.29
CA ALA A 299 -18.62 -1.96 11.94
C ALA A 299 -18.97 -0.67 11.20
N ILE A 300 -19.63 0.30 11.83
CA ILE A 300 -19.97 1.60 11.23
C ILE A 300 -18.69 2.34 10.80
N ILE A 301 -17.69 2.38 11.67
CA ILE A 301 -16.40 3.03 11.37
C ILE A 301 -15.68 2.31 10.22
N ALA A 302 -15.57 0.98 10.28
CA ALA A 302 -14.92 0.18 9.24
C ALA A 302 -15.64 0.31 7.89
N ILE A 303 -16.98 0.20 7.87
CA ILE A 303 -17.78 0.38 6.66
C ILE A 303 -17.56 1.79 6.09
N GLY A 304 -17.56 2.83 6.94
CA GLY A 304 -17.29 4.20 6.51
C GLY A 304 -15.96 4.29 5.77
N VAL A 305 -14.88 3.79 6.36
CA VAL A 305 -13.54 3.83 5.77
C VAL A 305 -13.47 3.02 4.46
N PHE A 306 -13.86 1.76 4.49
CA PHE A 306 -13.71 0.89 3.32
C PHE A 306 -14.68 1.23 2.20
N ALA A 307 -15.97 1.49 2.50
CA ALA A 307 -16.93 1.85 1.47
C ALA A 307 -16.55 3.17 0.77
N GLY A 308 -16.15 4.19 1.53
CA GLY A 308 -15.69 5.45 0.95
C GLY A 308 -14.55 5.25 -0.03
N GLN A 309 -13.52 4.51 0.39
CA GLN A 309 -12.33 4.25 -0.42
C GLN A 309 -12.65 3.46 -1.69
N PHE A 310 -13.40 2.35 -1.59
CA PHE A 310 -13.72 1.52 -2.76
C PHE A 310 -14.67 2.20 -3.74
N ILE A 311 -15.67 2.92 -3.25
CA ILE A 311 -16.58 3.69 -4.12
C ILE A 311 -15.79 4.77 -4.89
N ALA A 312 -14.87 5.49 -4.22
CA ALA A 312 -14.04 6.47 -4.90
C ALA A 312 -13.16 5.84 -5.99
N MET A 313 -12.53 4.69 -5.70
CA MET A 313 -11.70 3.98 -6.68
C MET A 313 -12.50 3.57 -7.93
N ALA A 314 -13.76 3.22 -7.77
CA ALA A 314 -14.67 2.89 -8.88
C ALA A 314 -15.16 4.13 -9.64
N VAL A 315 -15.46 5.22 -8.93
CA VAL A 315 -16.05 6.44 -9.50
C VAL A 315 -15.00 7.35 -10.15
N THR A 316 -13.79 7.41 -9.60
CA THR A 316 -12.74 8.33 -10.07
C THR A 316 -12.40 8.17 -11.56
N PRO A 317 -12.28 6.96 -12.14
CA PRO A 317 -12.07 6.82 -13.59
C PRO A 317 -13.24 7.32 -14.46
N VAL A 318 -14.45 7.38 -13.89
CA VAL A 318 -15.61 7.97 -14.59
C VAL A 318 -15.54 9.49 -14.56
N LEU A 319 -15.08 10.06 -13.45
CA LEU A 319 -14.87 11.51 -13.32
C LEU A 319 -13.76 12.01 -14.25
N SER A 320 -12.68 11.25 -14.43
CA SER A 320 -11.57 11.63 -15.32
C SER A 320 -11.95 11.71 -16.81
N LYS A 321 -13.13 11.19 -17.20
CA LYS A 321 -13.68 11.40 -18.54
C LYS A 321 -14.32 12.77 -18.75
N LYS A 322 -14.66 13.48 -17.67
CA LYS A 322 -15.41 14.75 -17.71
C LYS A 322 -14.61 15.94 -17.20
N PHE A 323 -13.68 15.70 -16.31
CA PHE A 323 -12.90 16.71 -15.61
C PHE A 323 -11.41 16.44 -15.79
N GLU A 324 -10.59 17.47 -15.79
CA GLU A 324 -9.13 17.35 -15.85
C GLU A 324 -8.59 16.60 -14.62
N ASN A 325 -7.64 15.69 -14.84
CA ASN A 325 -7.01 14.87 -13.81
C ASN A 325 -6.44 15.69 -12.65
N LYS A 326 -5.77 16.82 -12.95
CA LYS A 326 -5.27 17.75 -11.92
C LYS A 326 -6.39 18.36 -11.07
N SER A 327 -7.55 18.65 -11.68
CA SER A 327 -8.69 19.26 -10.99
C SER A 327 -9.33 18.26 -10.05
N ILE A 328 -9.48 17.00 -10.46
CA ILE A 328 -9.98 15.91 -9.63
C ILE A 328 -9.01 15.66 -8.45
N TYR A 329 -7.70 15.58 -8.73
CA TYR A 329 -6.68 15.38 -7.71
C TYR A 329 -6.71 16.48 -6.64
N ASN A 330 -6.76 17.76 -7.07
CA ASN A 330 -6.81 18.90 -6.16
C ASN A 330 -8.14 18.98 -5.40
N ALA A 331 -9.28 18.67 -6.05
CA ALA A 331 -10.58 18.61 -5.40
C ALA A 331 -10.62 17.56 -4.28
N TYR A 332 -10.06 16.36 -4.52
CA TYR A 332 -9.91 15.34 -3.49
C TYR A 332 -8.95 15.77 -2.38
N SER A 333 -7.82 16.42 -2.73
CA SER A 333 -6.84 16.86 -1.73
C SER A 333 -7.41 17.94 -0.81
N ILE A 334 -8.05 18.97 -1.35
CA ILE A 334 -8.60 20.07 -0.55
C ILE A 334 -9.93 19.65 0.10
N GLY A 335 -10.85 19.06 -0.68
CA GLY A 335 -12.16 18.64 -0.19
C GLY A 335 -12.07 17.53 0.86
N GLY A 336 -11.14 16.59 0.69
CA GLY A 336 -10.91 15.52 1.66
C GLY A 336 -10.27 15.96 2.98
N ALA A 337 -9.63 17.14 3.03
CA ALA A 337 -9.14 17.70 4.29
C ALA A 337 -10.27 18.12 5.23
N ILE A 338 -11.42 18.53 4.68
CA ILE A 338 -12.58 19.01 5.45
C ILE A 338 -13.12 17.96 6.42
N PRO A 339 -13.48 16.73 5.99
CA PRO A 339 -13.99 15.72 6.90
C PRO A 339 -12.96 15.28 7.95
N PHE A 340 -11.65 15.26 7.63
CA PHE A 340 -10.62 15.02 8.63
C PHE A 340 -10.58 16.12 9.70
N PHE A 341 -10.68 17.37 9.29
CA PHE A 341 -10.75 18.48 10.24
C PHE A 341 -12.03 18.44 11.07
N LEU A 342 -13.18 18.13 10.46
CA LEU A 342 -14.45 18.01 11.16
C LEU A 342 -14.47 16.86 12.16
N LEU A 343 -13.63 15.83 11.98
CA LEU A 343 -13.53 14.70 12.91
C LEU A 343 -13.00 15.14 14.27
N ILE A 344 -11.96 16.02 14.33
CA ILE A 344 -11.47 16.55 15.61
C ILE A 344 -12.46 17.53 16.22
N VAL A 345 -13.19 18.29 15.41
CA VAL A 345 -14.28 19.16 15.90
C VAL A 345 -15.39 18.31 16.54
N ALA A 346 -15.81 17.23 15.90
CA ALA A 346 -16.77 16.30 16.45
C ALA A 346 -16.31 15.68 17.79
N TYR A 347 -15.01 15.38 17.92
CA TYR A 347 -14.42 14.89 19.17
C TYR A 347 -14.63 15.89 20.33
N PHE A 348 -14.33 17.17 20.10
CA PHE A 348 -14.53 18.21 21.11
C PHE A 348 -16.01 18.49 21.39
N LEU A 349 -16.89 18.46 20.38
CA LEU A 349 -18.33 18.63 20.58
C LEU A 349 -18.99 17.47 21.35
N ALA A 350 -18.36 16.30 21.32
CA ALA A 350 -18.78 15.11 22.05
C ALA A 350 -18.12 14.98 23.44
N ASP A 351 -17.46 16.03 23.94
CA ASP A 351 -16.67 16.02 25.18
C ASP A 351 -15.71 14.83 25.27
N GLY A 352 -15.06 14.50 24.14
CA GLY A 352 -14.10 13.38 24.01
C GLY A 352 -14.72 12.00 23.88
N ASN A 353 -16.05 11.86 23.90
CA ASN A 353 -16.73 10.57 23.86
C ASN A 353 -17.60 10.38 22.60
N LEU A 354 -17.01 9.80 21.55
CA LEU A 354 -17.72 9.41 20.32
C LEU A 354 -18.16 7.93 20.34
N THR A 355 -18.33 7.29 21.51
CA THR A 355 -18.76 5.89 21.56
C THR A 355 -20.28 5.72 21.53
N THR A 356 -21.04 6.82 21.73
CA THR A 356 -22.50 6.79 21.60
C THR A 356 -22.91 6.70 20.14
N ILE A 357 -23.95 5.92 19.84
CA ILE A 357 -24.34 5.57 18.45
C ILE A 357 -24.51 6.79 17.53
N GLY A 358 -25.04 7.91 18.03
CA GLY A 358 -25.19 9.13 17.25
C GLY A 358 -23.85 9.70 16.80
N TRP A 359 -22.88 9.80 17.70
CA TRP A 359 -21.54 10.28 17.37
C TRP A 359 -20.73 9.27 16.54
N VAL A 360 -20.93 7.96 16.73
CA VAL A 360 -20.32 6.93 15.89
C VAL A 360 -20.79 7.04 14.44
N ILE A 361 -22.09 7.31 14.23
CA ILE A 361 -22.62 7.56 12.87
C ILE A 361 -21.98 8.81 12.26
N VAL A 362 -21.89 9.91 13.03
CA VAL A 362 -21.21 11.13 12.56
C VAL A 362 -19.76 10.84 12.17
N ALA A 363 -18.99 10.16 13.04
CA ALA A 363 -17.62 9.77 12.75
C ALA A 363 -17.53 8.85 11.52
N GLY A 364 -18.41 7.86 11.38
CA GLY A 364 -18.49 6.97 10.23
C GLY A 364 -18.74 7.69 8.92
N VAL A 365 -19.67 8.67 8.91
CA VAL A 365 -19.95 9.50 7.74
C VAL A 365 -18.77 10.40 7.39
N LEU A 366 -18.14 11.04 8.37
CA LEU A 366 -16.93 11.85 8.15
C LEU A 366 -15.79 11.00 7.59
N LEU A 367 -15.56 9.81 8.16
CA LEU A 367 -14.55 8.88 7.68
C LEU A 367 -14.88 8.31 6.29
N PHE A 368 -16.15 8.16 5.94
CA PHE A 368 -16.56 7.79 4.58
C PHE A 368 -16.09 8.84 3.56
N PHE A 369 -16.39 10.13 3.77
CA PHE A 369 -15.96 11.19 2.86
C PHE A 369 -14.44 11.40 2.86
N ALA A 370 -13.80 11.27 4.01
CA ALA A 370 -12.34 11.30 4.15
C ALA A 370 -11.68 10.19 3.32
N SER A 371 -12.14 8.95 3.50
CA SER A 371 -11.62 7.78 2.79
C SER A 371 -12.01 7.77 1.31
N PHE A 372 -13.15 8.37 0.95
CA PHE A 372 -13.52 8.60 -0.45
C PHE A 372 -12.47 9.48 -1.14
N ALA A 373 -12.07 10.58 -0.52
CA ALA A 373 -11.01 11.42 -1.06
C ALA A 373 -9.66 10.67 -1.16
N MET A 374 -9.31 9.88 -0.14
CA MET A 374 -8.08 9.05 -0.15
C MET A 374 -8.07 8.05 -1.32
N GLY A 375 -9.16 7.32 -1.52
CA GLY A 375 -9.29 6.35 -2.61
C GLY A 375 -9.15 7.01 -3.98
N GLY A 376 -9.81 8.16 -4.17
CA GLY A 376 -9.74 8.94 -5.40
C GLY A 376 -8.33 9.47 -5.70
N ILE A 377 -7.64 10.01 -4.70
CA ILE A 377 -6.25 10.47 -4.85
C ILE A 377 -5.31 9.32 -5.23
N ASN A 378 -5.47 8.14 -4.63
CA ASN A 378 -4.62 6.99 -4.93
C ASN A 378 -4.75 6.55 -6.41
N VAL A 379 -5.96 6.60 -6.97
CA VAL A 379 -6.18 6.35 -8.41
C VAL A 379 -5.56 7.45 -9.24
N MET A 380 -5.88 8.73 -8.93
CA MET A 380 -5.39 9.87 -9.71
C MET A 380 -3.87 9.97 -9.71
N GLN A 381 -3.21 9.73 -8.58
CA GLN A 381 -1.75 9.69 -8.52
C GLN A 381 -1.16 8.66 -9.48
N SER A 382 -1.75 7.46 -9.56
CA SER A 382 -1.28 6.41 -10.47
C SER A 382 -1.51 6.78 -11.94
N VAL A 383 -2.66 7.39 -12.25
CA VAL A 383 -2.97 7.90 -13.61
C VAL A 383 -1.99 8.98 -14.01
N MET A 384 -1.79 10.00 -13.18
CA MET A 384 -0.89 11.11 -13.47
C MET A 384 0.58 10.67 -13.59
N ILE A 385 1.02 9.63 -12.85
CA ILE A 385 2.34 9.03 -13.03
C ILE A 385 2.45 8.35 -14.40
N ALA A 386 1.42 7.62 -14.82
CA ALA A 386 1.40 7.00 -16.15
C ALA A 386 1.41 8.04 -17.28
N ASP A 387 0.72 9.17 -17.10
CA ASP A 387 0.74 10.29 -18.06
C ASP A 387 2.12 10.95 -18.13
N CYS A 388 2.87 11.01 -17.03
CA CYS A 388 4.25 11.50 -17.00
C CYS A 388 5.22 10.59 -17.81
N VAL A 389 4.94 9.28 -17.90
CA VAL A 389 5.72 8.37 -18.76
C VAL A 389 5.60 8.77 -20.21
N ASP A 390 4.38 9.02 -20.69
CA ASP A 390 4.13 9.45 -22.06
C ASP A 390 4.75 10.85 -22.33
N TYR A 391 4.67 11.77 -21.36
CA TYR A 391 5.30 13.08 -21.43
C TYR A 391 6.84 12.99 -21.60
N GLU A 392 7.49 12.16 -20.81
CA GLU A 392 8.95 11.99 -20.88
C GLU A 392 9.37 11.27 -22.18
N GLU A 393 8.61 10.27 -22.62
CA GLU A 393 8.84 9.59 -23.91
C GLU A 393 8.77 10.57 -25.07
N TYR A 394 7.81 11.48 -25.07
CA TYR A 394 7.68 12.49 -26.11
C TYR A 394 8.88 13.42 -26.21
N HIS A 395 9.40 13.89 -25.05
CA HIS A 395 10.50 14.85 -25.00
C HIS A 395 11.87 14.23 -25.20
N THR A 396 12.05 12.97 -24.83
CA THR A 396 13.36 12.33 -24.80
C THR A 396 13.50 11.12 -25.71
N GLY A 397 12.39 10.64 -26.29
CA GLY A 397 12.37 9.42 -27.10
C GLY A 397 12.45 8.14 -26.29
N ILE A 398 12.63 8.20 -24.96
CA ILE A 398 12.81 7.05 -24.07
C ILE A 398 11.65 6.96 -23.10
N ARG A 399 11.06 5.76 -22.99
CA ARG A 399 9.90 5.47 -22.14
C ARG A 399 10.33 4.93 -20.77
N PRO A 400 10.26 5.74 -19.68
CA PRO A 400 10.77 5.41 -18.36
C PRO A 400 9.70 4.80 -17.43
N ASP A 401 8.97 3.75 -17.85
CA ASP A 401 7.90 3.16 -17.04
C ASP A 401 8.40 2.66 -15.67
N GLY A 402 9.51 1.90 -15.65
CA GLY A 402 10.03 1.29 -14.44
C GLY A 402 10.46 2.32 -13.41
N ILE A 403 11.21 3.37 -13.85
CA ILE A 403 11.72 4.38 -12.92
C ILE A 403 10.60 5.27 -12.35
N PHE A 404 9.55 5.58 -13.10
CA PHE A 404 8.45 6.40 -12.60
C PHE A 404 7.56 5.63 -11.64
N PHE A 405 7.26 4.35 -11.91
CA PHE A 405 6.52 3.51 -10.97
C PHE A 405 7.37 3.13 -9.74
N SER A 406 8.70 3.01 -9.87
CA SER A 406 9.57 2.90 -8.70
C SER A 406 9.53 4.16 -7.81
N GLY A 407 9.39 5.34 -8.42
CA GLY A 407 9.17 6.59 -7.71
C GLY A 407 7.87 6.60 -6.91
N GLN A 408 6.80 5.96 -7.41
CA GLN A 408 5.56 5.77 -6.63
C GLN A 408 5.80 4.89 -5.39
N SER A 409 6.53 3.79 -5.54
CA SER A 409 6.92 2.92 -4.42
C SER A 409 7.77 3.69 -3.40
N PHE A 410 8.75 4.46 -3.87
CA PHE A 410 9.59 5.33 -3.03
C PHE A 410 8.75 6.32 -2.21
N ILE A 411 7.78 7.03 -2.83
CA ILE A 411 6.87 7.94 -2.11
C ILE A 411 6.17 7.18 -0.98
N THR A 412 5.61 6.00 -1.27
CA THR A 412 4.83 5.23 -0.31
C THR A 412 5.68 4.81 0.90
N LYS A 413 6.91 4.34 0.66
CA LYS A 413 7.84 3.91 1.71
C LYS A 413 8.37 5.08 2.54
N LEU A 414 8.74 6.19 1.88
CA LEU A 414 9.17 7.42 2.55
C LEU A 414 8.03 8.00 3.41
N ALA A 415 6.81 8.01 2.87
CA ALA A 415 5.62 8.45 3.60
C ALA A 415 5.41 7.62 4.88
N GLY A 416 5.59 6.29 4.82
CA GLY A 416 5.52 5.43 6.01
C GLY A 416 6.52 5.82 7.10
N GLY A 417 7.76 6.14 6.71
CA GLY A 417 8.79 6.62 7.65
C GLY A 417 8.43 7.95 8.31
N ILE A 418 8.02 8.95 7.52
CA ILE A 418 7.58 10.26 8.03
C ILE A 418 6.40 10.09 8.99
N THR A 419 5.43 9.26 8.62
CA THR A 419 4.22 9.00 9.41
C THR A 419 4.56 8.37 10.76
N ALA A 420 5.48 7.40 10.79
CA ALA A 420 5.92 6.77 12.02
C ALA A 420 6.62 7.77 12.97
N LEU A 421 7.41 8.70 12.42
CA LEU A 421 8.02 9.77 13.20
C LEU A 421 6.98 10.71 13.82
N ILE A 422 5.96 11.10 13.03
CA ILE A 422 4.86 11.95 13.52
C ILE A 422 4.12 11.25 14.66
N GLN A 423 3.77 9.98 14.50
CA GLN A 423 3.09 9.18 15.52
C GLN A 423 3.93 9.06 16.79
N SER A 424 5.21 8.68 16.65
CA SER A 424 6.11 8.52 17.78
C SER A 424 6.29 9.82 18.56
N ALA A 425 6.47 10.96 17.89
CA ALA A 425 6.58 12.27 18.52
C ALA A 425 5.28 12.65 19.26
N ALA A 426 4.12 12.40 18.65
CA ALA A 426 2.83 12.70 19.27
C ALA A 426 2.57 11.84 20.51
N TYR A 427 2.87 10.54 20.44
CA TYR A 427 2.73 9.63 21.59
C TYR A 427 3.69 9.98 22.72
N ALA A 428 4.95 10.32 22.39
CA ALA A 428 5.93 10.77 23.39
C ALA A 428 5.47 12.05 24.11
N ALA A 429 4.85 12.99 23.40
CA ALA A 429 4.38 14.26 23.96
C ALA A 429 3.31 14.08 25.06
N VAL A 430 2.49 13.01 24.99
CA VAL A 430 1.46 12.70 26.01
C VAL A 430 1.89 11.58 26.95
N GLY A 431 3.13 11.07 26.83
CA GLY A 431 3.61 9.96 27.64
C GLY A 431 2.99 8.61 27.32
N PHE A 432 2.46 8.42 26.12
CA PHE A 432 1.95 7.14 25.63
C PHE A 432 3.13 6.23 25.26
N SER A 433 3.75 5.61 26.28
CA SER A 433 4.93 4.76 26.20
C SER A 433 4.61 3.34 26.66
N ASP A 434 5.44 2.36 26.28
CA ASP A 434 5.24 0.94 26.64
C ASP A 434 5.01 0.73 28.13
N LYS A 435 5.78 1.44 28.99
CA LYS A 435 5.61 1.37 30.45
C LYS A 435 4.25 1.89 30.90
N ASN A 436 3.80 3.02 30.37
CA ASN A 436 2.54 3.63 30.74
C ASN A 436 1.35 2.86 30.13
N ILE A 437 1.54 2.25 28.95
CA ILE A 437 0.56 1.36 28.32
C ILE A 437 0.31 0.12 29.20
N ALA A 438 1.37 -0.46 29.79
CA ALA A 438 1.21 -1.62 30.69
C ALA A 438 0.36 -1.24 31.93
N VAL A 439 0.65 -0.11 32.56
CA VAL A 439 -0.14 0.41 33.70
C VAL A 439 -1.58 0.72 33.29
N MET A 440 -1.76 1.34 32.14
CA MET A 440 -3.08 1.62 31.57
C MET A 440 -3.87 0.33 31.32
N ASN A 441 -3.27 -0.69 30.71
CA ASN A 441 -3.96 -1.96 30.44
C ASN A 441 -4.43 -2.63 31.73
N GLU A 442 -3.66 -2.55 32.82
CA GLU A 442 -4.07 -3.05 34.13
C GLU A 442 -5.28 -2.25 34.68
N ALA A 443 -5.28 -0.92 34.55
CA ALA A 443 -6.39 -0.07 34.95
C ALA A 443 -7.67 -0.37 34.13
N LEU A 444 -7.53 -0.55 32.80
CA LEU A 444 -8.65 -0.92 31.93
C LEU A 444 -9.22 -2.31 32.27
N ALA A 445 -8.35 -3.27 32.60
CA ALA A 445 -8.78 -4.61 33.05
C ALA A 445 -9.55 -4.56 34.38
N ASN A 446 -9.27 -3.57 35.25
CA ASN A 446 -9.96 -3.29 36.48
C ASN A 446 -11.25 -2.45 36.30
N GLY A 447 -11.67 -2.16 35.08
CA GLY A 447 -12.94 -1.52 34.75
C GLY A 447 -12.87 -0.01 34.48
N GLU A 448 -11.65 0.59 34.39
CA GLU A 448 -11.52 1.98 33.94
C GLU A 448 -11.85 2.11 32.46
N SER A 449 -12.27 3.31 32.03
CA SER A 449 -12.54 3.60 30.62
C SER A 449 -11.34 4.27 29.97
N PHE A 450 -10.92 3.77 28.79
CA PHE A 450 -9.87 4.40 28.00
C PHE A 450 -10.20 5.86 27.62
N VAL A 451 -11.47 6.15 27.35
CA VAL A 451 -11.92 7.49 26.94
C VAL A 451 -11.59 8.56 27.98
N THR A 452 -11.70 8.21 29.27
CA THR A 452 -11.42 9.12 30.39
C THR A 452 -10.06 8.91 31.04
N TYR A 453 -9.34 7.86 30.69
CA TYR A 453 -8.05 7.53 31.25
C TYR A 453 -7.02 8.65 30.97
N ASN A 454 -6.24 9.01 32.00
CA ASN A 454 -5.26 10.10 31.96
C ASN A 454 -5.86 11.44 31.46
N ASP A 455 -7.01 11.82 32.01
CA ASP A 455 -7.79 13.02 31.61
C ASP A 455 -8.16 13.03 30.11
N GLY A 456 -8.34 11.87 29.50
CA GLY A 456 -8.65 11.71 28.07
C GLY A 456 -7.50 12.05 27.12
N LYS A 457 -6.29 12.31 27.61
CA LYS A 457 -5.14 12.73 26.78
C LYS A 457 -4.75 11.69 25.73
N TYR A 458 -4.86 10.38 26.09
CA TYR A 458 -4.53 9.31 25.15
C TYR A 458 -5.57 9.16 24.02
N ALA A 459 -6.85 9.32 24.37
CA ALA A 459 -7.91 9.36 23.37
C ALA A 459 -7.76 10.59 22.45
N MET A 460 -7.52 11.76 23.05
CA MET A 460 -7.32 13.03 22.31
C MET A 460 -6.18 12.94 21.30
N ILE A 461 -5.01 12.38 21.68
CA ILE A 461 -3.87 12.29 20.77
C ILE A 461 -4.14 11.33 19.59
N MET A 462 -4.90 10.25 19.81
CA MET A 462 -5.30 9.35 18.72
C MET A 462 -6.21 10.08 17.72
N PHE A 463 -7.23 10.81 18.21
CA PHE A 463 -8.09 11.64 17.33
C PHE A 463 -7.32 12.75 16.63
N PHE A 464 -6.39 13.41 17.32
CA PHE A 464 -5.51 14.39 16.70
C PHE A 464 -4.72 13.78 15.55
N LEU A 465 -4.10 12.61 15.74
CA LEU A 465 -3.28 11.95 14.74
C LEU A 465 -4.08 11.54 13.50
N ILE A 466 -5.31 11.02 13.66
CA ILE A 466 -6.14 10.61 12.53
C ILE A 466 -6.92 11.78 11.88
N SER A 467 -6.70 13.01 12.33
CA SER A 467 -7.41 14.20 11.84
C SER A 467 -6.48 15.33 11.40
N VAL A 468 -5.89 16.06 12.32
CA VAL A 468 -5.20 17.34 12.04
C VAL A 468 -3.99 17.19 11.12
N PRO A 469 -3.00 16.31 11.41
CA PRO A 469 -1.85 16.14 10.52
C PRO A 469 -2.26 15.68 9.12
N ILE A 470 -3.29 14.82 9.02
CA ILE A 470 -3.81 14.35 7.74
C ILE A 470 -4.43 15.50 6.96
N ALA A 471 -5.31 16.30 7.58
CA ALA A 471 -5.94 17.44 6.94
C ALA A 471 -4.89 18.45 6.41
N ILE A 472 -3.89 18.77 7.24
CA ILE A 472 -2.79 19.66 6.83
C ILE A 472 -2.01 19.04 5.66
N GLY A 473 -1.62 17.78 5.74
CA GLY A 473 -0.89 17.08 4.68
C GLY A 473 -1.65 17.05 3.36
N MET A 474 -2.96 16.86 3.40
CA MET A 474 -3.82 16.88 2.22
C MET A 474 -3.86 18.27 1.57
N ILE A 475 -4.04 19.35 2.34
CA ILE A 475 -4.02 20.72 1.82
C ILE A 475 -2.64 21.05 1.21
N LEU A 476 -1.56 20.71 1.92
CA LEU A 476 -0.20 20.97 1.44
C LEU A 476 0.09 20.18 0.15
N SER A 477 -0.47 18.97 0.00
CA SER A 477 -0.27 18.14 -1.19
C SER A 477 -0.86 18.76 -2.47
N ALA A 478 -1.87 19.61 -2.35
CA ALA A 478 -2.45 20.31 -3.51
C ALA A 478 -1.51 21.41 -4.05
N ILE A 479 -0.66 22.02 -3.22
CA ILE A 479 0.18 23.17 -3.61
C ILE A 479 1.02 22.89 -4.86
N PRO A 480 1.80 21.80 -4.95
CA PRO A 480 2.59 21.51 -6.15
C PRO A 480 1.75 21.27 -7.40
N THR A 481 0.51 20.77 -7.24
CA THR A 481 -0.36 20.35 -8.34
C THR A 481 -1.38 21.42 -8.77
N LEU A 482 -1.56 22.51 -8.01
CA LEU A 482 -2.37 23.66 -8.44
C LEU A 482 -1.90 24.23 -9.78
N LYS A 483 -0.57 24.31 -9.99
CA LYS A 483 0.05 24.70 -11.27
C LYS A 483 0.73 23.49 -11.93
N TYR A 484 -0.04 22.39 -12.06
CA TYR A 484 0.50 21.17 -12.67
C TYR A 484 0.93 21.41 -14.10
N ALA A 485 2.13 20.92 -14.44
CA ALA A 485 2.79 21.25 -15.70
C ALA A 485 2.22 20.50 -16.91
N LEU A 486 1.47 19.40 -16.70
CA LEU A 486 0.88 18.60 -17.76
C LEU A 486 -0.64 18.67 -17.66
N SER A 487 -1.30 19.42 -18.57
CA SER A 487 -2.76 19.40 -18.70
C SER A 487 -3.22 18.20 -19.52
N ASP A 488 -4.47 17.77 -19.34
CA ASP A 488 -5.03 16.63 -20.09
C ASP A 488 -5.03 16.91 -21.59
N LYS A 489 -5.33 18.15 -22.01
CA LYS A 489 -5.26 18.55 -23.43
C LYS A 489 -3.86 18.43 -24.02
N GLU A 490 -2.85 18.81 -23.26
CA GLU A 490 -1.46 18.67 -23.69
C GLU A 490 -1.05 17.20 -23.72
N HIS A 491 -1.49 16.39 -22.73
CA HIS A 491 -1.25 14.96 -22.73
C HIS A 491 -1.93 14.26 -23.93
N GLU A 492 -3.18 14.60 -24.27
CA GLU A 492 -3.89 14.09 -25.45
C GLU A 492 -3.14 14.43 -26.74
N ARG A 493 -2.60 15.65 -26.87
CA ARG A 493 -1.78 16.08 -28.01
C ARG A 493 -0.51 15.22 -28.10
N ILE A 494 0.21 15.10 -26.98
CA ILE A 494 1.44 14.29 -26.90
C ILE A 494 1.17 12.83 -27.28
N LEU A 495 0.10 12.26 -26.74
CA LEU A 495 -0.29 10.88 -27.02
C LEU A 495 -0.63 10.68 -28.49
N GLY A 496 -1.35 11.63 -29.11
CA GLY A 496 -1.66 11.61 -30.54
C GLY A 496 -0.40 11.62 -31.42
N GLU A 497 0.58 12.45 -31.08
CA GLU A 497 1.87 12.51 -31.81
C GLU A 497 2.71 11.24 -31.59
N LEU A 498 2.74 10.68 -30.38
CA LEU A 498 3.41 9.42 -30.09
C LEU A 498 2.79 8.25 -30.88
N ILE A 499 1.46 8.17 -30.94
CA ILE A 499 0.76 7.15 -31.73
C ILE A 499 1.10 7.28 -33.20
N LYS A 500 1.13 8.51 -33.74
CA LYS A 500 1.52 8.77 -35.14
C LYS A 500 2.94 8.32 -35.42
N LYS A 501 3.92 8.73 -34.59
CA LYS A 501 5.32 8.31 -34.71
C LYS A 501 5.50 6.80 -34.68
N ARG A 502 4.77 6.12 -33.78
CA ARG A 502 4.80 4.64 -33.66
C ARG A 502 4.23 3.97 -34.90
N SER A 503 3.14 4.51 -35.49
CA SER A 503 2.56 3.97 -36.71
C SER A 503 3.47 4.15 -37.95
N GLU A 504 4.15 5.28 -38.06
CA GLU A 504 5.12 5.53 -39.13
C GLU A 504 6.33 4.58 -39.01
N ALA A 505 6.86 4.37 -37.80
CA ALA A 505 7.95 3.43 -37.57
C ALA A 505 7.57 1.96 -37.88
N GLU A 506 6.33 1.56 -37.62
CA GLU A 506 5.83 0.22 -37.98
C GLU A 506 5.68 0.03 -39.50
N GLN A 507 5.27 1.06 -40.23
CA GLN A 507 5.19 1.03 -41.69
C GLN A 507 6.59 0.89 -42.33
N ILE A 508 7.56 1.69 -41.90
CA ILE A 508 8.95 1.61 -42.41
C ILE A 508 9.56 0.23 -42.09
N GLY A 509 9.30 -0.32 -40.90
CA GLY A 509 9.77 -1.67 -40.50
C GLY A 509 9.17 -2.78 -41.36
N SER A 510 7.87 -2.69 -41.70
CA SER A 510 7.21 -3.67 -42.58
C SER A 510 7.64 -3.58 -44.06
N GLU A 511 7.98 -2.38 -44.52
CA GLU A 511 8.54 -2.19 -45.88
C GLU A 511 9.96 -2.75 -45.98
N SER A 512 10.76 -2.62 -44.92
CA SER A 512 12.13 -3.16 -44.87
C SER A 512 12.21 -4.69 -44.71
N GLU A 513 11.19 -5.32 -44.11
CA GLU A 513 11.07 -6.79 -44.03
C GLU A 513 10.54 -7.43 -45.33
N ASN A 514 9.89 -6.65 -46.19
CA ASN A 514 9.35 -7.12 -47.48
C ASN A 514 10.24 -6.77 -48.68
N ALA A 515 11.35 -6.03 -48.49
CA ALA A 515 12.35 -5.71 -49.46
C ALA A 515 13.62 -6.58 -49.27
#